data_59c1c5dfeaeb42abd09150dddc5369b5
#
_entry.id   59c1c5dfeaeb42abd09150dddc5369b5
#
_cell.length_a   1.000
_cell.length_b   1.000
_cell.length_c   1.000
_cell.angle_alpha   90.00
_cell.angle_beta   90.00
_cell.angle_gamma   90.00
#
_symmetry.space_group_name_H-M   'P 1'
#
loop_
_entity.id
_entity.type
_entity.pdbx_description
1 polymer ?
#
loop_
_entity_poly.entity_id
_entity_poly.type
_entity_poly.pdbx_seq_one_letter_code
_entity_poly.pdbx_strand_id
1 'polypeptide(L)'
;MAEDGGIQWSIDTHTHTERTIDWYWGLGLIALAAAVLSVVLGNPLLAVIIFLATGSFGVLVHRGPREHTVGLNPRGVSMDGTLYRWDSVVSFWIQQDTRDPHLLISTQGILHPQLVISLGDPGRAQNVRAYIKRFAKEEEQTPHMGHHIAQMLGL
;
A
#
# COMPACT_ATOMS: atom_id res chain seq x y z
N MET A 1 -22.01 -1.99 19.75
CA MET A 1 -22.73 -0.71 19.63
C MET A 1 -22.04 0.09 18.53
N ALA A 2 -22.48 -0.12 17.32
CA ALA A 2 -21.95 0.53 16.13
C ALA A 2 -23.17 1.18 15.43
N GLU A 3 -23.43 2.43 15.75
CA GLU A 3 -24.41 3.25 15.06
C GLU A 3 -23.95 4.70 15.07
N ASP A 4 -22.89 4.94 14.35
CA ASP A 4 -22.64 6.26 13.82
C ASP A 4 -22.37 6.07 12.33
N GLY A 5 -23.42 6.13 11.50
CA GLY A 5 -23.50 6.27 10.04
C GLY A 5 -22.23 6.22 9.19
N GLY A 6 -21.23 5.50 9.61
CA GLY A 6 -19.93 5.38 9.00
C GLY A 6 -19.90 4.26 7.96
N ILE A 7 -19.19 4.48 6.86
CA ILE A 7 -18.94 3.47 5.82
C ILE A 7 -17.64 2.78 6.19
N GLN A 8 -17.66 1.47 6.40
CA GLN A 8 -16.45 0.68 6.63
C GLN A 8 -16.29 -0.37 5.53
N TRP A 9 -15.06 -0.57 5.09
CA TRP A 9 -14.70 -1.65 4.17
C TRP A 9 -13.27 -2.12 4.42
N SER A 10 -13.04 -3.38 4.11
CA SER A 10 -11.71 -3.97 4.07
C SER A 10 -11.17 -3.86 2.65
N ILE A 11 -9.92 -3.49 2.53
CA ILE A 11 -9.19 -3.47 1.26
C ILE A 11 -8.20 -4.62 1.32
N ASP A 12 -8.45 -5.63 0.51
CA ASP A 12 -7.42 -6.58 0.14
C ASP A 12 -6.52 -5.86 -0.87
N THR A 13 -5.28 -5.69 -0.55
CA THR A 13 -4.31 -5.14 -1.50
C THR A 13 -4.05 -6.21 -2.58
N HIS A 14 -4.99 -6.35 -3.52
CA HIS A 14 -4.96 -7.35 -4.60
C HIS A 14 -3.85 -7.12 -5.62
N THR A 15 -2.99 -6.14 -5.43
CA THR A 15 -1.79 -5.94 -6.27
C THR A 15 -0.60 -6.79 -5.82
N HIS A 16 -0.79 -7.73 -4.91
CA HIS A 16 0.23 -8.73 -4.69
C HIS A 16 0.17 -9.72 -5.87
N THR A 17 1.07 -9.53 -6.81
CA THR A 17 1.48 -10.61 -7.68
C THR A 17 1.94 -11.74 -6.75
N GLU A 18 1.09 -12.75 -6.56
CA GLU A 18 1.48 -13.96 -5.84
C GLU A 18 2.73 -14.49 -6.53
N ARG A 19 3.87 -14.25 -5.90
CA ARG A 19 5.14 -14.75 -6.42
C ARG A 19 5.11 -16.25 -6.22
N THR A 20 5.16 -16.99 -7.32
CA THR A 20 5.15 -18.43 -7.33
C THR A 20 6.30 -18.99 -6.48
N ILE A 21 6.12 -20.16 -5.91
CA ILE A 21 7.18 -20.90 -5.18
C ILE A 21 8.46 -20.97 -6.01
N ASP A 22 8.34 -21.11 -7.33
CA ASP A 22 9.47 -21.15 -8.26
C ASP A 22 10.31 -19.87 -8.24
N TRP A 23 9.71 -18.72 -8.01
CA TRP A 23 10.43 -17.47 -7.88
C TRP A 23 11.36 -17.46 -6.64
N TYR A 24 10.89 -18.02 -5.51
CA TYR A 24 11.72 -18.15 -4.30
C TYR A 24 12.87 -19.13 -4.49
N TRP A 25 12.63 -20.24 -5.18
CA TRP A 25 13.67 -21.19 -5.53
C TRP A 25 14.70 -20.58 -6.47
N GLY A 26 14.27 -19.81 -7.47
CA GLY A 26 15.16 -19.10 -8.37
C GLY A 26 16.05 -18.11 -7.64
N LEU A 27 15.48 -17.29 -6.75
CA LEU A 27 16.22 -16.34 -5.93
C LEU A 27 17.22 -17.04 -5.01
N GLY A 28 16.81 -18.13 -4.34
CA GLY A 28 17.66 -18.92 -3.46
C GLY A 28 18.84 -19.54 -4.19
N LEU A 29 18.63 -20.10 -5.38
CA LEU A 29 19.68 -20.67 -6.21
C LEU A 29 20.70 -19.62 -6.67
N ILE A 30 20.23 -18.46 -7.12
CA ILE A 30 21.11 -17.35 -7.53
C ILE A 30 21.94 -16.87 -6.34
N ALA A 31 21.31 -16.69 -5.18
CA ALA A 31 22.01 -16.26 -3.97
C ALA A 31 23.06 -17.29 -3.52
N LEU A 32 22.72 -18.58 -3.58
CA LEU A 32 23.66 -19.67 -3.25
C LEU A 32 24.85 -19.67 -4.21
N ALA A 33 24.62 -19.59 -5.52
CA ALA A 33 25.69 -19.54 -6.51
C ALA A 33 26.60 -18.32 -6.31
N ALA A 34 26.03 -17.15 -6.04
CA ALA A 34 26.78 -15.93 -5.75
C ALA A 34 27.61 -16.05 -4.46
N ALA A 35 27.05 -16.67 -3.41
CA ALA A 35 27.77 -16.90 -2.15
C ALA A 35 28.93 -17.86 -2.32
N VAL A 36 28.75 -18.99 -3.03
CA VAL A 36 29.81 -19.94 -3.33
C VAL A 36 30.93 -19.27 -4.15
N LEU A 37 30.57 -18.53 -5.20
CA LEU A 37 31.54 -17.80 -6.01
C LEU A 37 32.33 -16.78 -5.18
N SER A 38 31.67 -16.08 -4.26
CA SER A 38 32.31 -15.15 -3.32
C SER A 38 33.40 -15.83 -2.47
N VAL A 39 33.10 -17.03 -1.94
CA VAL A 39 34.04 -17.78 -1.14
C VAL A 39 35.23 -18.22 -2.00
N VAL A 40 34.98 -18.73 -3.23
CA VAL A 40 36.03 -19.15 -4.17
C VAL A 40 36.97 -18.00 -4.55
N LEU A 41 36.40 -16.78 -4.68
CA LEU A 41 37.16 -15.55 -4.95
C LEU A 41 37.89 -15.00 -3.71
N GLY A 42 37.86 -15.72 -2.58
CA GLY A 42 38.58 -15.34 -1.35
C GLY A 42 37.86 -14.27 -0.51
N ASN A 43 36.58 -14.03 -0.76
CA ASN A 43 35.81 -13.04 -0.02
C ASN A 43 34.62 -13.67 0.75
N PRO A 44 34.90 -14.41 1.86
CA PRO A 44 33.83 -15.06 2.63
C PRO A 44 32.89 -14.09 3.32
N LEU A 45 33.34 -12.85 3.61
CA LEU A 45 32.49 -11.82 4.21
C LEU A 45 31.33 -11.42 3.28
N LEU A 46 31.62 -11.33 1.99
CA LEU A 46 30.59 -11.05 0.99
C LEU A 46 29.55 -12.17 0.92
N ALA A 47 29.97 -13.43 1.07
CA ALA A 47 29.05 -14.56 1.11
C ALA A 47 28.06 -14.43 2.30
N VAL A 48 28.55 -14.05 3.47
CA VAL A 48 27.71 -13.80 4.67
C VAL A 48 26.72 -12.68 4.39
N ILE A 49 27.15 -11.59 3.78
CA ILE A 49 26.27 -10.45 3.43
C ILE A 49 25.15 -10.90 2.46
N ILE A 50 25.49 -11.69 1.43
CA ILE A 50 24.50 -12.23 0.48
C ILE A 50 23.46 -13.08 1.21
N PHE A 51 23.89 -13.95 2.13
CA PHE A 51 22.97 -14.77 2.92
C PHE A 51 22.04 -13.94 3.79
N LEU A 52 22.57 -12.96 4.50
CA LEU A 52 21.77 -12.07 5.35
C LEU A 52 20.78 -11.24 4.54
N ALA A 53 21.22 -10.70 3.41
CA ALA A 53 20.36 -9.91 2.52
C ALA A 53 19.23 -10.77 1.94
N THR A 54 19.55 -11.98 1.45
CA THR A 54 18.54 -12.89 0.90
C THR A 54 17.56 -13.37 1.96
N GLY A 55 18.04 -13.71 3.16
CA GLY A 55 17.21 -14.11 4.29
C GLY A 55 16.27 -12.97 4.75
N SER A 56 16.80 -11.77 4.89
CA SER A 56 16.00 -10.58 5.24
C SER A 56 14.92 -10.29 4.19
N PHE A 57 15.28 -10.40 2.92
CA PHE A 57 14.35 -10.20 1.82
C PHE A 57 13.27 -11.29 1.81
N GLY A 58 13.63 -12.55 2.05
CA GLY A 58 12.68 -13.66 2.16
C GLY A 58 11.65 -13.44 3.27
N VAL A 59 12.09 -13.00 4.45
CA VAL A 59 11.19 -12.66 5.58
C VAL A 59 10.27 -11.50 5.22
N LEU A 60 10.78 -10.47 4.56
CA LEU A 60 10.00 -9.29 4.17
C LEU A 60 8.89 -9.66 3.18
N VAL A 61 9.21 -10.50 2.19
CA VAL A 61 8.26 -10.92 1.16
C VAL A 61 7.25 -11.95 1.70
N HIS A 62 7.63 -12.76 2.69
CA HIS A 62 6.73 -13.74 3.33
C HIS A 62 5.68 -13.09 4.25
N ARG A 63 5.86 -11.82 4.64
CA ARG A 63 4.82 -11.03 5.29
C ARG A 63 3.74 -10.69 4.27
N GLY A 64 2.80 -11.61 4.06
CA GLY A 64 1.71 -11.51 3.10
C GLY A 64 0.94 -10.17 3.12
N PRO A 65 -0.04 -9.98 2.22
CA PRO A 65 -0.84 -8.77 2.14
C PRO A 65 -1.51 -8.51 3.50
N ARG A 66 -1.39 -7.27 3.97
CA ARG A 66 -2.13 -6.83 5.15
C ARG A 66 -3.51 -6.39 4.69
N GLU A 67 -4.54 -6.93 5.30
CA GLU A 67 -5.88 -6.38 5.17
C GLU A 67 -5.88 -4.99 5.81
N HIS A 68 -6.10 -3.98 5.01
CA HIS A 68 -6.28 -2.62 5.50
C HIS A 68 -7.76 -2.36 5.73
N THR A 69 -8.12 -2.05 6.96
CA THR A 69 -9.48 -1.65 7.28
C THR A 69 -9.61 -0.13 7.17
N VAL A 70 -10.48 0.31 6.29
CA VAL A 70 -10.81 1.72 6.12
C VAL A 70 -12.20 1.99 6.65
N GLY A 71 -12.33 3.07 7.41
CA GLY A 71 -13.61 3.56 7.92
C GLY A 71 -13.77 5.05 7.68
N LEU A 72 -14.92 5.45 7.19
CA LEU A 72 -15.37 6.83 7.16
C LEU A 72 -16.34 7.08 8.31
N ASN A 73 -16.06 8.04 9.14
CA ASN A 73 -16.93 8.41 10.26
C ASN A 73 -17.05 9.95 10.35
N PRO A 74 -17.99 10.50 11.14
CA PRO A 74 -18.16 11.94 11.27
C PRO A 74 -16.92 12.69 11.79
N ARG A 75 -15.97 11.99 12.41
CA ARG A 75 -14.74 12.57 12.96
C ARG A 75 -13.60 12.61 11.96
N GLY A 76 -13.62 11.75 10.94
CA GLY A 76 -12.53 11.64 9.97
C GLY A 76 -12.51 10.31 9.23
N VAL A 77 -11.40 10.06 8.57
CA VAL A 77 -11.08 8.80 7.89
C VAL A 77 -10.20 7.97 8.81
N SER A 78 -10.56 6.75 9.11
CA SER A 78 -9.72 5.81 9.84
C SER A 78 -9.10 4.80 8.90
N MET A 79 -7.81 4.57 9.03
CA MET A 79 -7.07 3.54 8.30
C MET A 79 -6.20 2.78 9.29
N ASP A 80 -6.40 1.48 9.42
CA ASP A 80 -5.68 0.60 10.34
C ASP A 80 -5.67 1.10 11.80
N GLY A 81 -6.78 1.66 12.25
CA GLY A 81 -6.90 2.24 13.59
C GLY A 81 -6.34 3.65 13.74
N THR A 82 -5.66 4.20 12.73
CA THR A 82 -5.21 5.59 12.72
C THR A 82 -6.31 6.49 12.20
N LEU A 83 -6.72 7.48 13.00
CA LEU A 83 -7.76 8.43 12.63
C LEU A 83 -7.16 9.71 12.04
N TYR A 84 -7.51 9.98 10.78
CA TYR A 84 -7.22 11.24 10.08
C TYR A 84 -8.45 12.14 10.19
N ARG A 85 -8.38 13.14 11.03
CA ARG A 85 -9.50 14.05 11.29
C ARG A 85 -9.81 14.91 10.06
N TRP A 86 -11.08 15.26 9.86
CA TRP A 86 -11.49 16.12 8.75
C TRP A 86 -10.81 17.51 8.78
N ASP A 87 -10.44 18.02 9.97
CA ASP A 87 -9.73 19.28 10.12
C ASP A 87 -8.32 19.25 9.46
N SER A 88 -7.72 18.06 9.33
CA SER A 88 -6.43 17.85 8.68
C SER A 88 -6.53 17.51 7.20
N VAL A 89 -7.75 17.29 6.69
CA VAL A 89 -8.00 16.98 5.28
C VAL A 89 -8.16 18.29 4.52
N VAL A 90 -7.34 18.49 3.50
CA VAL A 90 -7.37 19.68 2.63
C VAL A 90 -8.38 19.49 1.50
N SER A 91 -8.27 18.39 0.80
CA SER A 91 -9.14 18.05 -0.32
C SER A 91 -9.15 16.54 -0.57
N PHE A 92 -10.10 16.07 -1.36
CA PHE A 92 -10.17 14.69 -1.80
C PHE A 92 -10.49 14.59 -3.28
N TRP A 93 -10.12 13.48 -3.89
CA TRP A 93 -10.46 13.14 -5.26
C TRP A 93 -10.78 11.65 -5.40
N ILE A 94 -11.74 11.30 -6.24
CA ILE A 94 -12.01 9.91 -6.60
C ILE A 94 -11.65 9.71 -8.05
N GLN A 95 -10.57 8.97 -8.27
CA GLN A 95 -10.14 8.57 -9.59
C GLN A 95 -10.95 7.36 -10.05
N GLN A 96 -11.73 7.53 -11.10
CA GLN A 96 -12.66 6.50 -11.63
C GLN A 96 -12.16 5.81 -12.90
N ASP A 97 -11.05 6.27 -13.48
CA ASP A 97 -10.56 5.82 -14.81
C ASP A 97 -9.96 4.42 -14.82
N THR A 98 -9.90 3.75 -13.70
CA THR A 98 -9.35 2.41 -13.55
C THR A 98 -10.42 1.40 -13.15
N ARG A 99 -10.18 0.11 -13.40
CA ARG A 99 -11.06 -1.00 -12.95
C ARG A 99 -11.27 -0.99 -11.44
N ASP A 100 -10.33 -0.40 -10.72
CA ASP A 100 -10.36 -0.23 -9.27
C ASP A 100 -10.32 1.27 -8.96
N PRO A 101 -11.46 1.90 -8.58
CA PRO A 101 -11.49 3.31 -8.25
C PRO A 101 -10.71 3.58 -6.97
N HIS A 102 -9.90 4.66 -7.00
CA HIS A 102 -9.08 5.06 -5.87
C HIS A 102 -9.56 6.38 -5.27
N LEU A 103 -9.65 6.42 -3.95
CA LEU A 103 -9.87 7.63 -3.19
C LEU A 103 -8.52 8.24 -2.80
N LEU A 104 -8.28 9.45 -3.25
CA LEU A 104 -7.11 10.25 -2.94
C LEU A 104 -7.50 11.29 -1.89
N ILE A 105 -6.83 11.33 -0.76
CA ILE A 105 -7.07 12.31 0.30
C ILE A 105 -5.78 13.07 0.56
N SER A 106 -5.79 14.38 0.35
CA SER A 106 -4.68 15.25 0.73
C SER A 106 -4.84 15.70 2.17
N THR A 107 -3.79 15.53 2.95
CA THR A 107 -3.73 15.94 4.36
C THR A 107 -2.65 16.99 4.58
N GLN A 108 -2.81 17.82 5.63
CA GLN A 108 -1.84 18.87 6.02
C GLN A 108 -0.60 18.30 6.74
N GLY A 109 -0.20 17.07 6.47
CA GLY A 109 0.92 16.41 7.14
C GLY A 109 2.18 16.38 6.28
N ILE A 110 3.35 16.58 6.89
CA ILE A 110 4.65 16.49 6.18
C ILE A 110 4.99 15.03 5.85
N LEU A 111 4.55 14.08 6.68
CA LEU A 111 4.88 12.65 6.56
C LEU A 111 3.95 11.87 5.63
N HIS A 112 2.70 12.30 5.49
CA HIS A 112 1.72 11.64 4.61
C HIS A 112 0.90 12.70 3.86
N PRO A 113 1.47 13.34 2.85
CA PRO A 113 0.78 14.42 2.13
C PRO A 113 -0.45 13.93 1.36
N GLN A 114 -0.48 12.66 0.97
CA GLN A 114 -1.58 12.06 0.21
C GLN A 114 -1.80 10.60 0.62
N LEU A 115 -3.04 10.29 1.01
CA LEU A 115 -3.52 8.93 1.24
C LEU A 115 -4.18 8.41 -0.03
N VAL A 116 -3.76 7.24 -0.49
CA VAL A 116 -4.36 6.55 -1.64
C VAL A 116 -5.07 5.31 -1.12
N ILE A 117 -6.39 5.26 -1.28
CA ILE A 117 -7.26 4.22 -0.73
C ILE A 117 -8.02 3.57 -1.89
N SER A 118 -7.83 2.28 -2.13
CA SER A 118 -8.64 1.54 -3.08
C SER A 118 -10.09 1.44 -2.58
N LEU A 119 -11.05 1.59 -3.47
CA LEU A 119 -12.46 1.43 -3.16
C LEU A 119 -13.00 0.04 -3.53
N GLY A 120 -12.29 -0.71 -4.36
CA GLY A 120 -12.60 -2.07 -4.77
C GLY A 120 -13.86 -2.20 -5.64
N ASP A 121 -14.87 -1.37 -5.41
CA ASP A 121 -16.15 -1.40 -6.10
C ASP A 121 -16.55 -0.02 -6.61
N PRO A 122 -16.86 0.12 -7.93
CA PRO A 122 -17.35 1.37 -8.52
C PRO A 122 -18.62 1.93 -7.87
N GLY A 123 -19.51 1.05 -7.42
CA GLY A 123 -20.74 1.47 -6.70
C GLY A 123 -20.44 2.14 -5.36
N ARG A 124 -19.39 1.69 -4.68
CA ARG A 124 -18.94 2.29 -3.42
C ARG A 124 -18.40 3.70 -3.63
N ALA A 125 -17.76 3.97 -4.77
CA ALA A 125 -17.19 5.27 -5.10
C ALA A 125 -18.22 6.41 -5.02
N GLN A 126 -19.44 6.20 -5.47
CA GLN A 126 -20.52 7.20 -5.41
C GLN A 126 -20.97 7.47 -3.97
N ASN A 127 -21.11 6.42 -3.16
CA ASN A 127 -21.52 6.55 -1.76
C ASN A 127 -20.44 7.26 -0.94
N VAL A 128 -19.19 6.89 -1.14
CA VAL A 128 -18.02 7.51 -0.49
C VAL A 128 -17.90 8.98 -0.89
N ARG A 129 -18.08 9.32 -2.19
CA ARG A 129 -18.07 10.68 -2.70
C ARG A 129 -19.17 11.53 -2.03
N ALA A 130 -20.38 11.02 -1.98
CA ALA A 130 -21.51 11.72 -1.37
C ALA A 130 -21.30 11.97 0.13
N TYR A 131 -20.64 11.02 0.81
CA TYR A 131 -20.33 11.14 2.23
C TYR A 131 -19.25 12.19 2.48
N ILE A 132 -18.12 12.12 1.77
CA ILE A 132 -16.94 12.98 2.01
C ILE A 132 -17.22 14.43 1.61
N LYS A 133 -18.03 14.68 0.58
CA LYS A 133 -18.44 16.06 0.16
C LYS A 133 -19.06 16.90 1.27
N ARG A 134 -19.53 16.28 2.35
CA ARG A 134 -20.09 16.98 3.51
C ARG A 134 -19.01 17.59 4.39
N PHE A 135 -17.76 17.10 4.29
CA PHE A 135 -16.68 17.44 5.22
C PHE A 135 -15.46 18.03 4.54
N ALA A 136 -15.21 17.69 3.27
CA ALA A 136 -14.02 18.09 2.53
C ALA A 136 -14.37 18.52 1.11
N LYS A 137 -13.52 19.40 0.53
CA LYS A 137 -13.65 19.89 -0.83
C LYS A 137 -13.15 18.83 -1.82
N GLU A 138 -13.93 18.60 -2.88
CA GLU A 138 -13.49 17.76 -3.99
C GLU A 138 -12.63 18.58 -4.94
N GLU A 139 -11.37 18.19 -5.12
CA GLU A 139 -10.42 18.79 -6.07
C GLU A 139 -9.69 17.68 -6.81
N GLU A 140 -9.58 17.82 -8.13
CA GLU A 140 -8.87 16.86 -8.95
C GLU A 140 -7.41 16.76 -8.51
N GLN A 141 -6.99 15.54 -8.19
CA GLN A 141 -5.64 15.24 -7.73
C GLN A 141 -5.02 14.15 -8.60
N THR A 142 -3.77 14.34 -8.95
CA THR A 142 -2.97 13.31 -9.61
C THR A 142 -2.14 12.58 -8.55
N PRO A 143 -2.11 11.23 -8.55
CA PRO A 143 -1.25 10.49 -7.65
C PRO A 143 0.20 10.95 -7.80
N HIS A 144 0.89 11.21 -6.69
CA HIS A 144 2.30 11.59 -6.75
C HIS A 144 3.13 10.49 -7.44
N MET A 145 4.10 10.89 -8.28
CA MET A 145 4.93 9.99 -9.08
C MET A 145 5.61 8.88 -8.26
N GLY A 146 5.83 9.08 -6.97
CA GLY A 146 6.36 8.06 -6.07
C GLY A 146 5.52 6.79 -5.98
N HIS A 147 4.19 6.88 -6.12
CA HIS A 147 3.30 5.72 -6.11
C HIS A 147 3.46 4.86 -7.39
N HIS A 148 3.66 5.51 -8.54
CA HIS A 148 3.94 4.79 -9.79
C HIS A 148 5.27 4.03 -9.76
N ILE A 149 6.29 4.60 -9.14
CA ILE A 149 7.60 3.95 -8.99
C ILE A 149 7.49 2.75 -8.04
N ALA A 150 6.78 2.88 -6.93
CA ALA A 150 6.55 1.76 -6.00
C ALA A 150 5.79 0.61 -6.67
N GLN A 151 4.75 0.90 -7.46
CA GLN A 151 4.02 -0.11 -8.23
C GLN A 151 4.89 -0.79 -9.29
N MET A 152 5.75 -0.05 -10.00
CA MET A 152 6.69 -0.64 -10.98
C MET A 152 7.72 -1.56 -10.31
N LEU A 153 8.13 -1.26 -9.08
CA LEU A 153 9.06 -2.07 -8.31
C LEU A 153 8.38 -3.24 -7.58
N GLY A 154 7.03 -3.30 -7.58
CA GLY A 154 6.26 -4.34 -6.89
C GLY A 154 6.37 -4.27 -5.37
N LEU A 155 6.54 -3.05 -4.83
CA LEU A 155 6.60 -2.75 -3.40
C LEU A 155 5.25 -2.20 -2.92
#